data_1e4c808e47861704e29e7737b3abb065
#
_entry.id   1e4c808e47861704e29e7737b3abb065
#
_cell.length_a   1.000
_cell.length_b   1.000
_cell.length_c   1.000
_cell.angle_alpha   90.00
_cell.angle_beta   90.00
_cell.angle_gamma   90.00
#
_symmetry.space_group_name_H-M   'P 1'
#
loop_
_entity.id
_entity.type
_entity.pdbx_description
1 polymer ?
#
loop_
_entity_poly.entity_id
_entity_poly.type
_entity_poly.pdbx_seq_one_letter_code
_entity_poly.pdbx_strand_id
1 'polypeptide(L)'
;MYHTYEPTSWYSASYMEGTTEEWCLSTTKKGRICDIQIGGSDSYAMYGPVYFTKEFLAQFLPKLGADYARPSTKEHYWEHTLLDWVKTGKPEIYINRQPKDQVYEFESLEELRAFDPFYQDHSDNMAMNLISKVFHVSQSEITDICCLKAGMTNQSFLFRVKEKRYICRIPGPGTDMLIDRRAEHNNYATVAPLQITEEIVYFNEVTGYKISVYYEQSRTANFSDIEDQKKAMALLRKLHRAKLQSNHSFDIEERILFYENLCTSHGQEIPFEDYKKIKKNMMQLIQDISNSPRPSVLSHVDSVCDNFLFVKKGDIEEVKLIDWEYAGQADPLIDIAMCCIYSYFNREQSDELLRVYLEREPNREEYATLYAYMALGGFLWTLWAIYKSHQGENFSDYTLVMYRYAKDYFHYHNDVLKM
;
A
#
# COMPACT_ATOMS: atom_id res chain seq x y z
N MET A 1 -39.79 -6.07 -2.20
CA MET A 1 -40.98 -5.21 -2.00
C MET A 1 -40.80 -4.57 -0.63
N TYR A 2 -40.64 -3.25 -0.54
CA TYR A 2 -40.53 -2.56 0.73
C TYR A 2 -41.90 -2.38 1.34
N HIS A 3 -42.13 -2.95 2.49
CA HIS A 3 -43.35 -2.68 3.27
C HIS A 3 -43.20 -1.35 3.98
N THR A 4 -44.26 -0.55 4.02
CA THR A 4 -44.27 0.75 4.68
C THR A 4 -44.26 0.63 6.21
N TYR A 5 -44.45 -0.56 6.75
CA TYR A 5 -44.46 -0.86 8.18
C TYR A 5 -44.04 -2.31 8.44
N GLU A 6 -42.95 -2.48 9.19
CA GLU A 6 -42.46 -3.77 9.69
C GLU A 6 -42.56 -3.81 11.21
N PRO A 7 -43.32 -4.77 11.80
CA PRO A 7 -43.55 -4.79 13.22
C PRO A 7 -42.38 -5.23 14.08
N THR A 8 -41.39 -5.90 13.46
CA THR A 8 -40.24 -6.48 14.17
C THR A 8 -38.96 -6.24 13.40
N SER A 9 -37.84 -6.20 14.10
CA SER A 9 -36.50 -6.21 13.46
C SER A 9 -36.23 -7.58 12.89
N TRP A 10 -35.58 -7.62 11.72
CA TRP A 10 -35.20 -8.86 11.06
C TRP A 10 -33.88 -8.77 10.31
N TYR A 11 -33.24 -9.94 10.11
CA TYR A 11 -32.06 -10.11 9.30
C TYR A 11 -32.34 -11.11 8.18
N SER A 12 -32.00 -10.76 6.94
CA SER A 12 -32.16 -11.66 5.80
C SER A 12 -31.17 -12.81 5.86
N ALA A 13 -31.63 -14.01 5.56
CA ALA A 13 -30.79 -15.19 5.48
C ALA A 13 -31.31 -16.19 4.46
N SER A 14 -30.39 -16.86 3.78
CA SER A 14 -30.67 -17.94 2.84
C SER A 14 -30.13 -19.27 3.36
N TYR A 15 -30.81 -20.37 3.05
CA TYR A 15 -30.36 -21.70 3.46
C TYR A 15 -29.19 -22.17 2.58
N MET A 16 -28.08 -22.51 3.24
CA MET A 16 -26.88 -23.05 2.62
C MET A 16 -26.77 -24.54 2.92
N GLU A 17 -26.65 -25.37 1.86
CA GLU A 17 -26.38 -26.79 1.96
C GLU A 17 -24.87 -27.02 2.02
N GLY A 18 -24.42 -27.95 2.86
CA GLY A 18 -23.02 -28.25 3.06
C GLY A 18 -22.33 -27.27 4.01
N THR A 19 -21.01 -27.24 3.98
CA THR A 19 -20.18 -26.40 4.86
C THR A 19 -20.02 -25.01 4.25
N THR A 20 -20.11 -23.98 5.10
CA THR A 20 -19.88 -22.56 4.72
C THR A 20 -19.04 -21.86 5.77
N GLU A 21 -18.28 -20.85 5.38
CA GLU A 21 -17.55 -19.93 6.25
C GLU A 21 -18.37 -18.69 6.60
N GLU A 22 -19.57 -18.55 6.02
CA GLU A 22 -20.48 -17.45 6.25
C GLU A 22 -21.02 -17.40 7.69
N TRP A 23 -21.54 -16.22 8.08
CA TRP A 23 -22.20 -16.04 9.37
C TRP A 23 -23.56 -16.75 9.39
N CYS A 24 -23.69 -17.75 10.24
CA CYS A 24 -24.85 -18.62 10.30
C CYS A 24 -25.76 -18.29 11.47
N LEU A 25 -27.07 -18.35 11.21
CA LEU A 25 -28.13 -18.05 12.19
C LEU A 25 -28.71 -19.32 12.80
N SER A 26 -28.75 -19.35 14.13
CA SER A 26 -29.62 -20.28 14.89
C SER A 26 -30.90 -19.59 15.34
N THR A 27 -32.05 -20.23 15.15
CA THR A 27 -33.33 -19.62 15.43
C THR A 27 -34.21 -20.50 16.33
N THR A 28 -35.09 -19.87 17.11
CA THR A 28 -36.19 -20.54 17.80
C THR A 28 -37.24 -21.05 16.80
N LYS A 29 -38.15 -21.92 17.24
CA LYS A 29 -39.27 -22.39 16.40
C LYS A 29 -40.13 -21.23 15.83
N LYS A 30 -40.15 -20.07 16.47
CA LYS A 30 -40.87 -18.89 16.02
C LYS A 30 -40.02 -17.96 15.13
N GLY A 31 -38.81 -18.37 14.75
CA GLY A 31 -37.94 -17.60 13.87
C GLY A 31 -37.12 -16.47 14.56
N ARG A 32 -37.21 -16.35 15.90
CA ARG A 32 -36.34 -15.39 16.62
C ARG A 32 -34.90 -15.89 16.56
N ILE A 33 -33.96 -15.04 16.17
CA ILE A 33 -32.53 -15.33 16.16
C ILE A 33 -32.06 -15.47 17.61
N CYS A 34 -31.45 -16.58 17.95
CA CYS A 34 -30.96 -16.88 19.30
C CYS A 34 -29.46 -17.11 19.39
N ASP A 35 -28.80 -17.35 18.24
CA ASP A 35 -27.36 -17.38 18.17
C ASP A 35 -26.92 -17.01 16.74
N ILE A 36 -25.71 -16.49 16.63
CA ILE A 36 -25.01 -16.19 15.38
C ILE A 36 -23.61 -16.76 15.55
N GLN A 37 -23.13 -17.50 14.55
CA GLN A 37 -21.79 -18.09 14.55
C GLN A 37 -21.12 -17.90 13.18
N ILE A 38 -19.80 -17.76 13.16
CA ILE A 38 -19.02 -17.72 11.93
C ILE A 38 -18.73 -19.15 11.49
N GLY A 39 -19.11 -19.49 10.25
CA GLY A 39 -19.07 -20.84 9.73
C GLY A 39 -20.23 -21.70 10.22
N GLY A 40 -20.54 -22.73 9.43
CA GLY A 40 -21.61 -23.67 9.75
C GLY A 40 -21.76 -24.75 8.68
N SER A 41 -22.76 -25.61 8.90
CA SER A 41 -23.14 -26.63 7.92
C SER A 41 -24.65 -26.76 7.90
N ASP A 42 -25.24 -26.88 6.71
CA ASP A 42 -26.68 -27.04 6.52
C ASP A 42 -27.52 -26.04 7.33
N SER A 43 -27.20 -24.75 7.20
CA SER A 43 -27.72 -23.68 8.05
C SER A 43 -28.12 -22.43 7.25
N TYR A 44 -28.81 -21.50 7.91
CA TYR A 44 -29.16 -20.23 7.33
C TYR A 44 -27.99 -19.26 7.45
N ALA A 45 -27.36 -18.91 6.34
CA ALA A 45 -26.32 -17.89 6.26
C ALA A 45 -26.92 -16.49 6.15
N MET A 46 -26.35 -15.54 6.90
CA MET A 46 -26.70 -14.12 6.88
C MET A 46 -26.23 -13.49 5.57
N TYR A 47 -27.02 -12.57 5.02
CA TYR A 47 -26.58 -11.73 3.91
C TYR A 47 -27.34 -10.39 3.88
N GLY A 48 -26.70 -9.40 3.38
CA GLY A 48 -27.19 -8.10 2.94
C GLY A 48 -28.30 -7.44 3.75
N PRO A 49 -29.57 -7.41 3.29
CA PRO A 49 -30.57 -6.56 3.87
C PRO A 49 -30.93 -6.92 5.33
N VAL A 50 -30.92 -5.92 6.18
CA VAL A 50 -31.38 -5.99 7.57
C VAL A 50 -32.35 -4.83 7.82
N TYR A 51 -33.35 -5.07 8.62
CA TYR A 51 -34.28 -4.05 9.08
C TYR A 51 -34.27 -3.97 10.60
N PHE A 52 -34.12 -2.79 11.13
CA PHE A 52 -34.20 -2.50 12.56
C PHE A 52 -35.34 -1.55 12.86
N THR A 53 -36.17 -1.92 13.80
CA THR A 53 -37.15 -0.98 14.35
C THR A 53 -36.47 0.12 15.14
N LYS A 54 -37.17 1.24 15.34
CA LYS A 54 -36.66 2.37 16.12
C LYS A 54 -36.28 1.97 17.54
N GLU A 55 -37.09 1.11 18.14
CA GLU A 55 -36.92 0.59 19.50
C GLU A 55 -35.70 -0.32 19.60
N PHE A 56 -35.45 -1.13 18.58
CA PHE A 56 -34.24 -1.95 18.47
C PHE A 56 -33.00 -1.07 18.36
N LEU A 57 -33.01 -0.10 17.44
CA LEU A 57 -31.88 0.81 17.23
C LEU A 57 -31.55 1.62 18.48
N ALA A 58 -32.56 2.08 19.23
CA ALA A 58 -32.37 2.82 20.48
C ALA A 58 -31.57 2.02 21.54
N GLN A 59 -31.66 0.67 21.50
CA GLN A 59 -30.92 -0.21 22.39
C GLN A 59 -29.58 -0.67 21.79
N PHE A 60 -29.49 -0.82 20.45
CA PHE A 60 -28.34 -1.34 19.77
C PHE A 60 -27.24 -0.30 19.58
N LEU A 61 -27.56 0.91 19.12
CA LEU A 61 -26.58 1.96 18.82
C LEU A 61 -25.68 2.33 20.00
N PRO A 62 -26.15 2.43 21.27
CA PRO A 62 -25.25 2.66 22.39
C PRO A 62 -24.21 1.53 22.60
N LYS A 63 -24.60 0.27 22.32
CA LYS A 63 -23.69 -0.88 22.43
C LYS A 63 -22.64 -0.83 21.32
N LEU A 64 -23.09 -0.61 20.10
CA LEU A 64 -22.21 -0.46 18.94
C LEU A 64 -21.18 0.68 19.14
N GLY A 65 -21.65 1.84 19.65
CA GLY A 65 -20.78 2.96 19.97
C GLY A 65 -19.76 2.64 21.07
N ALA A 66 -20.16 1.89 22.10
CA ALA A 66 -19.25 1.44 23.14
C ALA A 66 -18.21 0.43 22.63
N ASP A 67 -18.60 -0.45 21.72
CA ASP A 67 -17.68 -1.41 21.08
C ASP A 67 -16.71 -0.69 20.15
N TYR A 68 -17.19 0.22 19.32
CA TYR A 68 -16.34 1.00 18.41
C TYR A 68 -15.29 1.87 19.14
N ALA A 69 -15.61 2.32 20.36
CA ALA A 69 -14.67 3.11 21.18
C ALA A 69 -13.50 2.27 21.76
N ARG A 70 -13.58 0.94 21.73
CA ARG A 70 -12.50 0.07 22.22
C ARG A 70 -11.46 -0.20 21.15
N PRO A 71 -10.15 0.00 21.42
CA PRO A 71 -9.10 -0.28 20.44
C PRO A 71 -9.08 -1.73 19.93
N SER A 72 -9.45 -2.68 20.79
CA SER A 72 -9.44 -4.13 20.47
C SER A 72 -10.55 -4.57 19.50
N THR A 73 -11.53 -3.73 19.22
CA THR A 73 -12.68 -4.04 18.36
C THR A 73 -12.66 -3.26 17.04
N LYS A 74 -11.58 -2.56 16.71
CA LYS A 74 -11.45 -1.75 15.48
C LYS A 74 -11.62 -2.57 14.19
N GLU A 75 -11.21 -3.83 14.21
CA GLU A 75 -11.31 -4.77 13.07
C GLU A 75 -12.63 -5.55 13.07
N HIS A 76 -13.54 -5.26 14.02
CA HIS A 76 -14.82 -5.96 14.08
C HIS A 76 -15.85 -5.32 13.16
N TYR A 77 -16.61 -6.16 12.45
CA TYR A 77 -17.85 -5.76 11.81
C TYR A 77 -18.90 -5.45 12.88
N TRP A 78 -19.91 -4.65 12.55
CA TRP A 78 -20.99 -4.31 13.46
C TRP A 78 -21.81 -5.54 13.89
N GLU A 79 -21.80 -6.59 13.10
CA GLU A 79 -22.42 -7.88 13.37
C GLU A 79 -21.83 -8.58 14.60
N HIS A 80 -20.56 -8.34 14.93
CA HIS A 80 -19.96 -8.85 16.17
C HIS A 80 -20.69 -8.31 17.41
N THR A 81 -21.04 -7.03 17.40
CA THR A 81 -21.84 -6.43 18.48
C THR A 81 -23.24 -7.03 18.53
N LEU A 82 -23.84 -7.30 17.38
CA LEU A 82 -25.14 -7.96 17.30
C LEU A 82 -25.08 -9.41 17.86
N LEU A 83 -24.06 -10.17 17.46
CA LEU A 83 -23.78 -11.53 17.92
C LEU A 83 -23.69 -11.57 19.44
N ASP A 84 -22.88 -10.70 20.05
CA ASP A 84 -22.71 -10.64 21.48
C ASP A 84 -24.04 -10.28 22.20
N TRP A 85 -24.81 -9.37 21.60
CA TRP A 85 -26.09 -8.99 22.18
C TRP A 85 -27.15 -10.11 22.05
N VAL A 86 -27.22 -10.79 20.92
CA VAL A 86 -28.12 -11.93 20.68
C VAL A 86 -27.86 -13.05 21.69
N LYS A 87 -26.62 -13.35 22.03
CA LYS A 87 -26.24 -14.35 23.05
C LYS A 87 -26.80 -14.04 24.44
N THR A 88 -27.12 -12.79 24.74
CA THR A 88 -27.78 -12.43 26.00
C THR A 88 -29.26 -12.85 26.06
N GLY A 89 -29.85 -13.26 24.93
CA GLY A 89 -31.27 -13.61 24.80
C GLY A 89 -32.25 -12.43 24.88
N LYS A 90 -31.72 -11.19 24.95
CA LYS A 90 -32.54 -9.97 25.14
C LYS A 90 -33.14 -9.36 23.89
N PRO A 91 -32.39 -9.31 22.71
CA PRO A 91 -32.95 -8.64 21.56
C PRO A 91 -34.05 -9.46 20.87
N GLU A 92 -35.06 -8.75 20.38
CA GLU A 92 -36.10 -9.31 19.53
C GLU A 92 -35.77 -9.00 18.07
N ILE A 93 -35.04 -9.93 17.43
CA ILE A 93 -34.71 -9.90 16.01
C ILE A 93 -35.04 -11.26 15.40
N TYR A 94 -35.62 -11.24 14.22
CA TYR A 94 -36.14 -12.44 13.56
C TYR A 94 -35.43 -12.71 12.25
N ILE A 95 -35.40 -13.97 11.82
CA ILE A 95 -34.92 -14.35 10.51
C ILE A 95 -35.92 -13.96 9.42
N ASN A 96 -35.48 -13.27 8.39
CA ASN A 96 -36.22 -13.05 7.15
C ASN A 96 -35.68 -14.03 6.11
N ARG A 97 -36.34 -15.18 5.99
CA ARG A 97 -35.90 -16.26 5.10
C ARG A 97 -36.11 -15.87 3.65
N GLN A 98 -35.08 -15.97 2.88
CA GLN A 98 -35.09 -15.72 1.44
C GLN A 98 -34.89 -17.03 0.65
N PRO A 99 -35.50 -17.16 -0.53
CA PRO A 99 -35.23 -18.28 -1.42
C PRO A 99 -33.75 -18.34 -1.82
N LYS A 100 -33.23 -19.56 -2.00
CA LYS A 100 -31.85 -19.87 -2.33
C LYS A 100 -31.36 -19.15 -3.61
N ASP A 101 -32.25 -19.01 -4.60
CA ASP A 101 -31.88 -18.51 -5.93
C ASP A 101 -32.12 -16.99 -6.11
N GLN A 102 -32.22 -16.23 -5.05
CA GLN A 102 -32.42 -14.77 -5.10
C GLN A 102 -31.20 -13.97 -4.69
N VAL A 103 -30.17 -14.62 -4.16
CA VAL A 103 -28.96 -13.96 -3.68
C VAL A 103 -27.77 -14.70 -4.24
N TYR A 104 -26.93 -13.94 -4.89
CA TYR A 104 -25.67 -14.38 -5.46
C TYR A 104 -24.58 -13.44 -4.98
N GLU A 105 -23.49 -13.99 -4.51
CA GLU A 105 -22.29 -13.30 -4.13
C GLU A 105 -21.18 -13.66 -5.11
N PHE A 106 -20.44 -12.67 -5.57
CA PHE A 106 -19.34 -12.85 -6.50
C PHE A 106 -18.08 -12.22 -5.89
N GLU A 107 -17.09 -13.04 -5.66
CA GLU A 107 -15.77 -12.59 -5.19
C GLU A 107 -14.84 -12.22 -6.34
N SER A 108 -15.16 -12.68 -7.54
CA SER A 108 -14.34 -12.49 -8.73
C SER A 108 -15.18 -12.14 -9.97
N LEU A 109 -14.51 -11.51 -10.94
CA LEU A 109 -15.12 -11.25 -12.25
C LEU A 109 -15.40 -12.58 -13.00
N GLU A 110 -14.59 -13.60 -12.80
CA GLU A 110 -14.77 -14.94 -13.37
C GLU A 110 -16.06 -15.60 -12.90
N GLU A 111 -16.41 -15.47 -11.63
CA GLU A 111 -17.68 -15.98 -11.09
C GLU A 111 -18.88 -15.25 -11.68
N LEU A 112 -18.80 -13.92 -11.79
CA LEU A 112 -19.83 -13.12 -12.44
C LEU A 112 -20.00 -13.51 -13.92
N ARG A 113 -18.90 -13.75 -14.65
CA ARG A 113 -18.91 -14.21 -16.04
C ARG A 113 -19.48 -15.62 -16.21
N ALA A 114 -19.20 -16.51 -15.24
CA ALA A 114 -19.79 -17.86 -15.23
C ALA A 114 -21.29 -17.81 -14.96
N PHE A 115 -21.74 -16.88 -14.12
CA PHE A 115 -23.14 -16.67 -13.80
C PHE A 115 -23.92 -16.02 -14.95
N ASP A 116 -23.39 -14.94 -15.52
CA ASP A 116 -24.03 -14.21 -16.61
C ASP A 116 -23.05 -13.99 -17.79
N PRO A 117 -23.22 -14.72 -18.90
CA PRO A 117 -22.37 -14.60 -20.09
C PRO A 117 -22.29 -13.20 -20.69
N PHE A 118 -23.23 -12.28 -20.37
CA PHE A 118 -23.16 -10.90 -20.80
C PHE A 118 -21.85 -10.23 -20.35
N TYR A 119 -21.38 -10.53 -19.14
CA TYR A 119 -20.15 -9.96 -18.57
C TYR A 119 -18.86 -10.56 -19.15
N GLN A 120 -18.90 -11.53 -20.04
CA GLN A 120 -17.70 -12.04 -20.69
C GLN A 120 -16.98 -10.97 -21.51
N ASP A 121 -17.76 -10.16 -22.26
CA ASP A 121 -17.21 -9.13 -23.15
C ASP A 121 -17.76 -7.71 -22.88
N HIS A 122 -18.59 -7.54 -21.85
CA HIS A 122 -19.30 -6.28 -21.58
C HIS A 122 -19.09 -5.78 -20.14
N SER A 123 -17.88 -5.94 -19.56
CA SER A 123 -17.59 -5.20 -18.33
C SER A 123 -17.33 -3.75 -18.70
N ASP A 124 -18.09 -2.81 -18.15
CA ASP A 124 -17.88 -1.38 -18.33
C ASP A 124 -16.71 -0.86 -17.43
N ASN A 125 -15.67 -1.65 -17.35
CA ASN A 125 -14.48 -1.37 -16.52
C ASN A 125 -13.36 -0.78 -17.38
N MET A 126 -12.87 0.38 -16.99
CA MET A 126 -11.81 1.10 -17.73
C MET A 126 -10.53 0.27 -17.89
N ALA A 127 -10.13 -0.50 -16.87
CA ALA A 127 -8.93 -1.32 -16.95
C ALA A 127 -9.11 -2.50 -17.92
N MET A 128 -10.28 -3.15 -17.92
CA MET A 128 -10.60 -4.23 -18.85
C MET A 128 -10.62 -3.74 -20.29
N ASN A 129 -11.23 -2.57 -20.54
CA ASN A 129 -11.24 -1.94 -21.84
C ASN A 129 -9.82 -1.55 -22.31
N LEU A 130 -8.98 -1.07 -21.38
CA LEU A 130 -7.58 -0.74 -21.66
C LEU A 130 -6.78 -2.00 -22.06
N ILE A 131 -6.88 -3.07 -21.27
CA ILE A 131 -6.19 -4.34 -21.52
C ILE A 131 -6.61 -4.91 -22.87
N SER A 132 -7.91 -4.97 -23.14
CA SER A 132 -8.47 -5.43 -24.43
C SER A 132 -7.86 -4.65 -25.59
N LYS A 133 -7.78 -3.32 -25.48
CA LYS A 133 -7.18 -2.45 -26.49
C LYS A 133 -5.66 -2.66 -26.66
N VAL A 134 -4.92 -2.76 -25.57
CA VAL A 134 -3.45 -2.90 -25.59
C VAL A 134 -3.03 -4.23 -26.19
N PHE A 135 -3.73 -5.32 -25.87
CA PHE A 135 -3.40 -6.66 -26.33
C PHE A 135 -4.15 -7.09 -27.61
N HIS A 136 -5.09 -6.28 -28.09
CA HIS A 136 -5.97 -6.58 -29.21
C HIS A 136 -6.71 -7.92 -29.04
N VAL A 137 -7.33 -8.10 -27.88
CA VAL A 137 -8.10 -9.29 -27.49
C VAL A 137 -9.49 -8.88 -27.01
N SER A 138 -10.46 -9.83 -27.03
CA SER A 138 -11.75 -9.62 -26.37
C SER A 138 -11.57 -9.62 -24.84
N GLN A 139 -12.52 -9.07 -24.10
CA GLN A 139 -12.45 -9.10 -22.63
C GLN A 139 -12.55 -10.54 -22.08
N SER A 140 -13.21 -11.45 -22.77
CA SER A 140 -13.31 -12.87 -22.43
C SER A 140 -11.97 -13.63 -22.50
N GLU A 141 -10.99 -13.10 -23.25
CA GLU A 141 -9.63 -13.65 -23.31
C GLU A 141 -8.72 -13.15 -22.19
N ILE A 142 -9.22 -12.23 -21.34
CA ILE A 142 -8.51 -11.74 -20.14
C ILE A 142 -8.98 -12.61 -18.98
N THR A 143 -8.10 -13.44 -18.46
CA THR A 143 -8.41 -14.47 -17.45
C THR A 143 -7.48 -14.38 -16.24
N ASP A 144 -7.68 -15.22 -15.23
CA ASP A 144 -6.88 -15.30 -14.01
C ASP A 144 -6.72 -13.91 -13.32
N ILE A 145 -7.81 -13.16 -13.26
CA ILE A 145 -7.81 -11.83 -12.66
C ILE A 145 -7.77 -11.99 -11.13
N CYS A 146 -6.72 -11.50 -10.51
CA CYS A 146 -6.51 -11.59 -9.07
C CYS A 146 -5.98 -10.26 -8.53
N CYS A 147 -6.64 -9.71 -7.51
CA CYS A 147 -6.15 -8.53 -6.84
C CYS A 147 -4.83 -8.82 -6.14
N LEU A 148 -3.84 -7.98 -6.36
CA LEU A 148 -2.60 -7.98 -5.59
C LEU A 148 -2.80 -7.17 -4.32
N LYS A 149 -1.94 -7.40 -3.32
CA LYS A 149 -1.95 -6.57 -2.12
C LYS A 149 -1.90 -5.09 -2.53
N ALA A 150 -2.82 -4.30 -2.02
CA ALA A 150 -2.86 -2.88 -2.31
C ALA A 150 -1.53 -2.22 -1.87
N GLY A 151 -0.90 -1.51 -2.80
CA GLY A 151 0.21 -0.62 -2.47
C GLY A 151 -0.29 0.63 -1.76
N MET A 152 0.63 1.41 -1.18
CA MET A 152 0.29 2.64 -0.45
C MET A 152 -0.27 3.77 -1.35
N THR A 153 0.08 3.73 -2.63
CA THR A 153 -0.29 4.77 -3.61
C THR A 153 -1.10 4.23 -4.79
N ASN A 154 -0.99 2.95 -5.08
CA ASN A 154 -1.53 2.33 -6.28
C ASN A 154 -2.31 1.05 -5.95
N GLN A 155 -3.34 0.78 -6.74
CA GLN A 155 -4.03 -0.51 -6.78
C GLN A 155 -3.47 -1.33 -7.94
N SER A 156 -3.23 -2.61 -7.72
CA SER A 156 -2.69 -3.48 -8.75
C SER A 156 -3.41 -4.82 -8.76
N PHE A 157 -3.58 -5.37 -9.95
CA PHE A 157 -4.10 -6.71 -10.11
C PHE A 157 -3.32 -7.48 -11.16
N LEU A 158 -3.23 -8.78 -10.94
CA LEU A 158 -2.67 -9.75 -11.87
C LEU A 158 -3.73 -10.16 -12.88
N PHE A 159 -3.35 -10.41 -14.12
CA PHE A 159 -4.22 -10.97 -15.14
C PHE A 159 -3.40 -11.78 -16.16
N ARG A 160 -4.07 -12.64 -16.89
CA ARG A 160 -3.48 -13.43 -17.96
C ARG A 160 -4.09 -13.04 -19.31
N VAL A 161 -3.23 -12.92 -20.32
CA VAL A 161 -3.62 -12.88 -21.73
C VAL A 161 -2.77 -13.93 -22.47
N LYS A 162 -3.44 -14.87 -23.13
CA LYS A 162 -2.78 -16.05 -23.73
C LYS A 162 -1.97 -16.80 -22.67
N GLU A 163 -0.69 -17.08 -22.95
CA GLU A 163 0.18 -17.86 -22.06
C GLU A 163 0.96 -17.01 -21.04
N LYS A 164 0.78 -15.68 -21.04
CA LYS A 164 1.57 -14.78 -20.19
C LYS A 164 0.72 -14.06 -19.17
N ARG A 165 1.30 -13.84 -17.99
CA ARG A 165 0.70 -13.01 -16.93
C ARG A 165 1.28 -11.61 -16.94
N TYR A 166 0.48 -10.67 -16.53
CA TYR A 166 0.79 -9.24 -16.48
C TYR A 166 0.23 -8.62 -15.20
N ILE A 167 0.79 -7.51 -14.82
CA ILE A 167 0.26 -6.66 -13.73
C ILE A 167 -0.32 -5.40 -14.36
N CYS A 168 -1.55 -5.07 -14.04
CA CYS A 168 -2.16 -3.78 -14.31
C CYS A 168 -2.15 -2.95 -13.03
N ARG A 169 -1.48 -1.79 -13.07
CA ARG A 169 -1.48 -0.80 -12.00
C ARG A 169 -2.47 0.30 -12.34
N ILE A 170 -3.35 0.58 -11.39
CA ILE A 170 -4.32 1.69 -11.42
C ILE A 170 -3.93 2.68 -10.33
N PRO A 171 -3.75 3.97 -10.63
CA PRO A 171 -3.52 4.97 -9.59
C PRO A 171 -4.63 4.98 -8.53
N GLY A 172 -4.24 5.02 -7.27
CA GLY A 172 -5.17 5.14 -6.16
C GLY A 172 -5.86 6.52 -6.16
N PRO A 173 -7.05 6.64 -5.55
CA PRO A 173 -7.74 7.93 -5.43
C PRO A 173 -6.87 8.97 -4.73
N GLY A 174 -6.80 10.18 -5.28
CA GLY A 174 -6.05 11.31 -4.69
C GLY A 174 -4.53 11.25 -4.85
N THR A 175 -3.97 10.25 -5.55
CA THR A 175 -2.53 10.16 -5.78
C THR A 175 -2.01 11.12 -6.84
N ASP A 176 -2.89 11.69 -7.67
CA ASP A 176 -2.53 12.64 -8.72
C ASP A 176 -1.87 13.93 -8.18
N MET A 177 -2.16 14.30 -6.93
CA MET A 177 -1.51 15.42 -6.25
C MET A 177 -0.14 15.05 -5.65
N LEU A 178 0.13 13.76 -5.44
CA LEU A 178 1.33 13.25 -4.78
C LEU A 178 2.42 12.85 -5.77
N ILE A 179 2.02 12.31 -6.92
CA ILE A 179 2.91 11.66 -7.90
C ILE A 179 2.78 12.35 -9.26
N ASP A 180 3.91 12.77 -9.81
CA ASP A 180 4.01 13.25 -11.19
C ASP A 180 4.17 12.05 -12.15
N ARG A 181 3.07 11.66 -12.79
CA ARG A 181 3.05 10.50 -13.70
C ARG A 181 3.87 10.71 -14.98
N ARG A 182 4.06 11.95 -15.41
CA ARG A 182 4.93 12.28 -16.54
C ARG A 182 6.40 12.11 -16.15
N ALA A 183 6.78 12.55 -14.94
CA ALA A 183 8.10 12.32 -14.41
C ALA A 183 8.40 10.83 -14.31
N GLU A 184 7.49 10.04 -13.74
CA GLU A 184 7.62 8.58 -13.66
C GLU A 184 7.80 7.94 -15.04
N HIS A 185 6.94 8.28 -16.02
CA HIS A 185 7.05 7.78 -17.40
C HIS A 185 8.42 8.09 -18.01
N ASN A 186 8.89 9.34 -17.86
CA ASN A 186 10.20 9.76 -18.38
C ASN A 186 11.35 9.04 -17.70
N ASN A 187 11.25 8.76 -16.39
CA ASN A 187 12.27 8.01 -15.65
C ASN A 187 12.38 6.57 -16.19
N TYR A 188 11.25 5.88 -16.45
CA TYR A 188 11.27 4.56 -17.08
C TYR A 188 11.94 4.60 -18.46
N ALA A 189 11.62 5.59 -19.29
CA ALA A 189 12.26 5.74 -20.61
C ALA A 189 13.77 6.02 -20.49
N THR A 190 14.17 6.83 -19.51
CA THR A 190 15.58 7.19 -19.27
C THR A 190 16.39 6.00 -18.79
N VAL A 191 15.83 5.12 -17.96
CA VAL A 191 16.54 3.98 -17.38
C VAL A 191 16.47 2.73 -18.26
N ALA A 192 15.55 2.66 -19.22
CA ALA A 192 15.33 1.50 -20.09
C ALA A 192 16.61 0.91 -20.72
N PRO A 193 17.60 1.71 -21.20
CA PRO A 193 18.83 1.16 -21.77
C PRO A 193 19.66 0.32 -20.81
N LEU A 194 19.52 0.51 -19.50
CA LEU A 194 20.24 -0.27 -18.49
C LEU A 194 19.64 -1.65 -18.25
N GLN A 195 18.39 -1.89 -18.70
CA GLN A 195 17.64 -3.14 -18.53
C GLN A 195 17.52 -3.59 -17.06
N ILE A 196 17.42 -2.63 -16.15
CA ILE A 196 17.33 -2.87 -14.69
C ILE A 196 15.92 -2.75 -14.15
N THR A 197 14.92 -2.44 -14.99
CA THR A 197 13.51 -2.33 -14.57
C THR A 197 12.71 -3.55 -15.01
N GLU A 198 11.46 -3.63 -14.53
CA GLU A 198 10.48 -4.52 -15.11
C GLU A 198 10.20 -4.17 -16.59
N GLU A 199 9.70 -5.15 -17.34
CA GLU A 199 9.28 -4.94 -18.73
C GLU A 199 7.92 -4.26 -18.77
N ILE A 200 7.89 -3.02 -19.28
CA ILE A 200 6.67 -2.23 -19.42
C ILE A 200 6.03 -2.51 -20.78
N VAL A 201 4.79 -2.97 -20.78
CA VAL A 201 3.97 -3.21 -21.97
C VAL A 201 3.19 -1.95 -22.37
N TYR A 202 2.71 -1.24 -21.37
CA TYR A 202 1.93 -0.01 -21.57
C TYR A 202 2.11 0.92 -20.37
N PHE A 203 2.26 2.20 -20.65
CA PHE A 203 2.22 3.23 -19.61
C PHE A 203 1.61 4.51 -20.19
N ASN A 204 0.59 5.04 -19.53
CA ASN A 204 -0.01 6.31 -19.89
C ASN A 204 0.40 7.39 -18.88
N GLU A 205 1.16 8.37 -19.36
CA GLU A 205 1.70 9.46 -18.54
C GLU A 205 0.65 10.43 -17.99
N VAL A 206 -0.57 10.41 -18.54
CA VAL A 206 -1.67 11.29 -18.10
C VAL A 206 -2.52 10.60 -17.06
N THR A 207 -2.92 9.33 -17.30
CA THR A 207 -3.81 8.59 -16.42
C THR A 207 -3.06 7.77 -15.37
N GLY A 208 -1.74 7.57 -15.53
CA GLY A 208 -0.92 6.74 -14.65
C GLY A 208 -1.16 5.22 -14.75
N TYR A 209 -2.06 4.77 -15.64
CA TYR A 209 -2.25 3.34 -15.88
C TYR A 209 -0.98 2.73 -16.46
N LYS A 210 -0.52 1.65 -15.84
CA LYS A 210 0.69 0.94 -16.26
C LYS A 210 0.41 -0.55 -16.36
N ILE A 211 0.87 -1.19 -17.44
CA ILE A 211 0.84 -2.65 -17.60
C ILE A 211 2.28 -3.12 -17.75
N SER A 212 2.69 -4.05 -16.90
CA SER A 212 4.01 -4.67 -16.91
C SER A 212 3.93 -6.18 -16.93
N VAL A 213 5.01 -6.83 -17.38
CA VAL A 213 5.12 -8.29 -17.37
C VAL A 213 5.23 -8.79 -15.93
N TYR A 214 4.48 -9.82 -15.59
CA TYR A 214 4.61 -10.54 -14.33
C TYR A 214 5.70 -11.61 -14.43
N TYR A 215 6.57 -11.68 -13.43
CA TYR A 215 7.64 -12.67 -13.36
C TYR A 215 7.25 -13.80 -12.40
N GLU A 216 6.95 -14.97 -12.95
CA GLU A 216 6.45 -16.14 -12.20
C GLU A 216 7.40 -16.63 -11.10
N GLN A 217 8.70 -16.50 -11.31
CA GLN A 217 9.75 -16.91 -10.38
C GLN A 217 10.49 -15.67 -9.87
N SER A 218 9.79 -14.87 -9.07
CA SER A 218 10.37 -13.68 -8.47
C SER A 218 10.11 -13.61 -6.98
N ARG A 219 10.97 -12.91 -6.28
CA ARG A 219 10.85 -12.53 -4.87
C ARG A 219 11.36 -11.13 -4.66
N THR A 220 10.95 -10.47 -3.61
CA THR A 220 11.55 -9.21 -3.18
C THR A 220 12.84 -9.43 -2.40
N ALA A 221 13.63 -8.37 -2.24
CA ALA A 221 14.88 -8.44 -1.48
C ALA A 221 14.62 -8.69 0.01
N ASN A 222 15.49 -9.46 0.62
CA ASN A 222 15.57 -9.58 2.08
C ASN A 222 16.87 -8.90 2.58
N PHE A 223 16.77 -7.67 3.08
CA PHE A 223 17.95 -6.95 3.55
C PHE A 223 18.51 -7.43 4.91
N SER A 224 17.93 -8.49 5.49
CA SER A 224 18.63 -9.27 6.52
C SER A 224 19.67 -10.24 5.93
N ASP A 225 19.62 -10.47 4.60
CA ASP A 225 20.59 -11.31 3.89
C ASP A 225 21.64 -10.42 3.20
N ILE A 226 22.90 -10.63 3.55
CA ILE A 226 24.04 -9.87 2.99
C ILE A 226 24.22 -10.09 1.48
N GLU A 227 23.83 -11.24 0.94
CA GLU A 227 23.93 -11.49 -0.49
C GLU A 227 22.88 -10.70 -1.27
N ASP A 228 21.68 -10.53 -0.73
CA ASP A 228 20.66 -9.65 -1.30
C ASP A 228 21.12 -8.18 -1.23
N GLN A 229 21.69 -7.75 -0.11
CA GLN A 229 22.27 -6.40 0.00
C GLN A 229 23.34 -6.17 -1.07
N LYS A 230 24.29 -7.10 -1.24
CA LYS A 230 25.36 -6.98 -2.26
C LYS A 230 24.79 -6.83 -3.67
N LYS A 231 23.79 -7.64 -4.04
CA LYS A 231 23.16 -7.60 -5.36
C LYS A 231 22.37 -6.31 -5.57
N ALA A 232 21.59 -5.87 -4.57
CA ALA A 232 20.84 -4.62 -4.62
C ALA A 232 21.78 -3.40 -4.73
N MET A 233 22.86 -3.36 -3.94
CA MET A 233 23.85 -2.29 -4.01
C MET A 233 24.62 -2.31 -5.34
N ALA A 234 24.90 -3.47 -5.91
CA ALA A 234 25.49 -3.56 -7.25
C ALA A 234 24.56 -2.98 -8.32
N LEU A 235 23.24 -3.20 -8.20
CA LEU A 235 22.25 -2.60 -9.08
C LEU A 235 22.22 -1.08 -8.98
N LEU A 236 22.18 -0.53 -7.74
CA LEU A 236 22.22 0.92 -7.52
C LEU A 236 23.53 1.53 -8.03
N ARG A 237 24.68 0.88 -7.81
CA ARG A 237 25.96 1.33 -8.42
C ARG A 237 25.91 1.37 -9.95
N LYS A 238 25.29 0.36 -10.58
CA LYS A 238 25.11 0.34 -12.04
C LYS A 238 24.28 1.54 -12.50
N LEU A 239 23.17 1.82 -11.81
CA LEU A 239 22.32 2.98 -12.06
C LEU A 239 23.10 4.29 -11.93
N HIS A 240 23.75 4.53 -10.79
CA HIS A 240 24.43 5.79 -10.48
C HIS A 240 25.67 6.01 -11.35
N ARG A 241 26.46 4.95 -11.66
CA ARG A 241 27.63 5.04 -12.54
C ARG A 241 27.27 5.34 -13.99
N ALA A 242 26.03 5.05 -14.41
CA ALA A 242 25.55 5.39 -15.74
C ALA A 242 25.36 6.91 -15.94
N LYS A 243 25.31 7.69 -14.86
CA LYS A 243 25.17 9.17 -14.88
C LYS A 243 24.04 9.65 -15.78
N LEU A 244 22.93 8.91 -15.77
CA LEU A 244 21.76 9.28 -16.54
C LEU A 244 21.22 10.63 -16.07
N GLN A 245 20.66 11.40 -16.98
CA GLN A 245 20.05 12.70 -16.71
C GLN A 245 18.53 12.56 -16.83
N SER A 246 17.82 12.92 -15.78
CA SER A 246 16.36 13.10 -15.80
C SER A 246 16.02 14.57 -15.94
N ASN A 247 14.90 14.86 -16.56
CA ASN A 247 14.35 16.21 -16.62
C ASN A 247 13.69 16.66 -15.30
N HIS A 248 13.66 15.76 -14.32
CA HIS A 248 13.05 15.99 -13.00
C HIS A 248 14.12 15.83 -11.92
N SER A 249 14.09 16.71 -10.93
CA SER A 249 14.92 16.61 -9.73
C SER A 249 14.07 16.17 -8.55
N PHE A 250 14.65 15.34 -7.68
CA PHE A 250 14.08 15.09 -6.37
C PHE A 250 14.70 16.08 -5.38
N ASP A 251 13.92 17.10 -5.02
CA ASP A 251 14.30 18.06 -4.00
C ASP A 251 13.65 17.70 -2.66
N ILE A 252 14.48 17.26 -1.71
CA ILE A 252 14.00 16.80 -0.39
C ILE A 252 13.42 17.95 0.45
N GLU A 253 13.91 19.19 0.29
CA GLU A 253 13.37 20.37 0.96
C GLU A 253 11.96 20.68 0.47
N GLU A 254 11.79 20.71 -0.87
CA GLU A 254 10.49 20.95 -1.50
C GLU A 254 9.47 19.88 -1.07
N ARG A 255 9.88 18.61 -1.01
CA ARG A 255 9.00 17.51 -0.59
C ARG A 255 8.63 17.59 0.89
N ILE A 256 9.56 17.96 1.77
CA ILE A 256 9.28 18.19 3.19
C ILE A 256 8.25 19.32 3.35
N LEU A 257 8.44 20.46 2.69
CA LEU A 257 7.53 21.59 2.75
C LEU A 257 6.16 21.26 2.17
N PHE A 258 6.13 20.48 1.10
CA PHE A 258 4.88 20.00 0.48
C PHE A 258 4.05 19.16 1.46
N TYR A 259 4.63 18.11 2.07
CA TYR A 259 3.89 17.27 3.01
C TYR A 259 3.55 17.99 4.32
N GLU A 260 4.42 18.88 4.81
CA GLU A 260 4.07 19.73 5.95
C GLU A 260 2.82 20.58 5.67
N ASN A 261 2.76 21.19 4.48
CA ASN A 261 1.60 21.97 4.06
C ASN A 261 0.32 21.09 3.97
N LEU A 262 0.43 19.87 3.44
CA LEU A 262 -0.69 18.93 3.42
C LEU A 262 -1.18 18.57 4.83
N CYS A 263 -0.25 18.34 5.78
CA CYS A 263 -0.59 18.05 7.17
C CYS A 263 -1.31 19.21 7.85
N THR A 264 -0.94 20.45 7.54
CA THR A 264 -1.42 21.63 8.26
C THR A 264 -2.56 22.39 7.57
N SER A 265 -2.81 22.10 6.28
CA SER A 265 -3.76 22.86 5.45
C SER A 265 -5.22 22.84 5.96
N HIS A 266 -5.59 21.88 6.79
CA HIS A 266 -6.93 21.74 7.37
C HIS A 266 -6.99 22.12 8.86
N GLY A 267 -6.00 22.91 9.36
CA GLY A 267 -5.93 23.32 10.75
C GLY A 267 -5.55 22.20 11.71
N GLN A 268 -4.98 21.10 11.19
CA GLN A 268 -4.48 20.00 12.00
C GLN A 268 -3.06 20.30 12.48
N GLU A 269 -2.76 19.90 13.70
CA GLU A 269 -1.43 20.07 14.28
C GLU A 269 -0.60 18.79 14.07
N ILE A 270 0.70 18.97 13.85
CA ILE A 270 1.64 17.85 13.84
C ILE A 270 1.87 17.40 15.29
N PRO A 271 1.62 16.10 15.61
CA PRO A 271 1.46 15.63 17.00
C PRO A 271 2.78 15.41 17.75
N PHE A 272 3.79 16.29 17.54
CA PHE A 272 5.09 16.22 18.21
C PHE A 272 5.43 17.57 18.88
N GLU A 273 5.62 17.57 20.20
CA GLU A 273 5.92 18.78 20.96
C GLU A 273 7.22 19.47 20.51
N ASP A 274 8.24 18.69 20.13
CA ASP A 274 9.54 19.17 19.69
C ASP A 274 9.65 19.40 18.17
N TYR A 275 8.54 19.32 17.42
CA TYR A 275 8.49 19.43 15.96
C TYR A 275 9.25 20.63 15.41
N LYS A 276 9.01 21.83 15.96
CA LYS A 276 9.66 23.07 15.51
C LYS A 276 11.18 23.01 15.63
N LYS A 277 11.68 22.39 16.71
CA LYS A 277 13.12 22.19 16.94
C LYS A 277 13.69 21.21 15.91
N ILE A 278 13.02 20.08 15.69
CA ILE A 278 13.47 19.05 14.73
C ILE A 278 13.44 19.62 13.31
N LYS A 279 12.37 20.31 12.92
CA LYS A 279 12.33 21.01 11.61
C LYS A 279 13.51 21.96 11.42
N LYS A 280 13.85 22.78 12.43
CA LYS A 280 15.02 23.68 12.36
C LYS A 280 16.31 22.88 12.12
N ASN A 281 16.47 21.74 12.78
CA ASN A 281 17.62 20.85 12.58
C ASN A 281 17.65 20.29 11.14
N MET A 282 16.51 19.91 10.58
CA MET A 282 16.43 19.44 9.19
C MET A 282 16.80 20.53 8.19
N MET A 283 16.31 21.76 8.39
CA MET A 283 16.70 22.89 7.54
C MET A 283 18.20 23.17 7.62
N GLN A 284 18.84 22.96 8.76
CA GLN A 284 20.29 23.06 8.89
C GLN A 284 21.00 21.98 8.07
N LEU A 285 20.57 20.73 8.12
CA LEU A 285 21.14 19.64 7.30
C LEU A 285 21.03 19.91 5.80
N ILE A 286 19.90 20.47 5.34
CA ILE A 286 19.73 20.87 3.95
C ILE A 286 20.77 21.89 3.53
N GLN A 287 21.03 22.90 4.38
CA GLN A 287 22.07 23.90 4.12
C GLN A 287 23.48 23.27 4.10
N ASP A 288 23.76 22.34 5.02
CA ASP A 288 25.06 21.67 5.11
C ASP A 288 25.34 20.83 3.84
N ILE A 289 24.31 20.09 3.35
CA ILE A 289 24.40 19.34 2.09
C ILE A 289 24.61 20.29 0.90
N SER A 290 23.88 21.40 0.85
CA SER A 290 23.95 22.36 -0.25
C SER A 290 25.31 23.08 -0.33
N ASN A 291 25.99 23.25 0.80
CA ASN A 291 27.32 23.84 0.87
C ASN A 291 28.44 22.89 0.42
N SER A 292 28.18 21.59 0.33
CA SER A 292 29.12 20.56 -0.15
C SER A 292 28.56 19.89 -1.40
N PRO A 293 28.62 20.53 -2.58
CA PRO A 293 28.01 20.04 -3.79
C PRO A 293 28.55 18.64 -4.17
N ARG A 294 27.63 17.71 -4.35
CA ARG A 294 27.89 16.32 -4.67
C ARG A 294 27.36 15.98 -6.07
N PRO A 295 27.80 14.86 -6.67
CA PRO A 295 27.26 14.42 -7.93
C PRO A 295 25.73 14.25 -7.85
N SER A 296 25.02 14.81 -8.83
CA SER A 296 23.59 14.57 -9.01
C SER A 296 23.40 13.64 -10.21
N VAL A 297 22.73 12.54 -9.99
CA VAL A 297 22.43 11.52 -11.01
C VAL A 297 20.98 11.08 -10.86
N LEU A 298 20.44 10.38 -11.85
CA LEU A 298 19.15 9.73 -11.68
C LEU A 298 19.23 8.74 -10.52
N SER A 299 18.53 9.03 -9.46
CA SER A 299 18.38 8.21 -8.25
C SER A 299 16.94 7.72 -8.13
N HIS A 300 16.75 6.55 -7.54
CA HIS A 300 15.42 5.93 -7.41
C HIS A 300 14.58 6.58 -6.30
N VAL A 301 15.22 6.97 -5.21
CA VAL A 301 14.67 7.59 -3.99
C VAL A 301 13.81 6.64 -3.15
N ASP A 302 12.99 5.81 -3.77
CA ASP A 302 12.13 4.84 -3.08
C ASP A 302 12.73 3.43 -3.09
N SER A 303 14.00 3.31 -2.68
CA SER A 303 14.78 2.07 -2.71
C SER A 303 14.47 1.16 -1.49
N VAL A 304 13.19 0.84 -1.31
CA VAL A 304 12.71 -0.12 -0.31
C VAL A 304 12.95 -1.56 -0.78
N CYS A 305 13.01 -2.52 0.16
CA CYS A 305 13.23 -3.94 -0.15
C CYS A 305 12.25 -4.49 -1.20
N ASP A 306 10.98 -4.10 -1.13
CA ASP A 306 9.91 -4.56 -2.02
C ASP A 306 10.11 -4.08 -3.47
N ASN A 307 10.86 -3.01 -3.69
CA ASN A 307 11.17 -2.48 -5.02
C ASN A 307 12.37 -3.16 -5.68
N PHE A 308 13.14 -3.98 -4.95
CA PHE A 308 14.18 -4.84 -5.54
C PHE A 308 13.60 -6.22 -5.84
N LEU A 309 13.27 -6.47 -7.09
CA LEU A 309 12.69 -7.72 -7.54
C LEU A 309 13.78 -8.67 -8.07
N PHE A 310 13.97 -9.79 -7.38
CA PHE A 310 14.87 -10.87 -7.75
C PHE A 310 14.14 -11.82 -8.68
N VAL A 311 14.54 -11.85 -9.94
CA VAL A 311 13.89 -12.64 -11.00
C VAL A 311 14.78 -13.80 -11.40
N LYS A 312 14.27 -15.01 -11.28
CA LYS A 312 15.00 -16.22 -11.66
C LYS A 312 14.82 -16.50 -13.16
N LYS A 313 15.94 -16.62 -13.89
CA LYS A 313 15.99 -17.00 -15.31
C LYS A 313 16.91 -18.22 -15.47
N GLY A 314 16.35 -19.42 -15.42
CA GLY A 314 17.13 -20.66 -15.34
C GLY A 314 17.95 -20.70 -14.04
N ASP A 315 19.26 -20.82 -14.14
CA ASP A 315 20.18 -20.84 -12.99
C ASP A 315 20.67 -19.45 -12.57
N ILE A 316 20.29 -18.40 -13.28
CA ILE A 316 20.72 -17.02 -13.00
C ILE A 316 19.58 -16.28 -12.31
N GLU A 317 19.92 -15.54 -11.26
CA GLU A 317 19.02 -14.61 -10.58
C GLU A 317 19.42 -13.18 -10.92
N GLU A 318 18.56 -12.47 -11.66
CA GLU A 318 18.71 -11.05 -12.00
C GLU A 318 17.95 -10.18 -10.99
N VAL A 319 18.48 -9.01 -10.67
CA VAL A 319 17.77 -8.02 -9.85
C VAL A 319 17.23 -6.92 -10.74
N LYS A 320 15.97 -6.56 -10.51
CA LYS A 320 15.30 -5.43 -11.16
C LYS A 320 14.85 -4.44 -10.09
N LEU A 321 14.82 -3.17 -10.45
CA LEU A 321 14.35 -2.08 -9.60
C LEU A 321 13.04 -1.56 -10.21
N ILE A 322 11.97 -1.63 -9.45
CA ILE A 322 10.61 -1.29 -9.88
C ILE A 322 10.09 -0.06 -9.13
N ASP A 323 9.03 0.54 -9.63
CA ASP A 323 8.31 1.67 -9.01
C ASP A 323 9.11 2.99 -8.93
N TRP A 324 9.32 3.59 -10.08
CA TRP A 324 10.13 4.80 -10.30
C TRP A 324 9.37 6.11 -10.06
N GLU A 325 8.30 6.08 -9.27
CA GLU A 325 7.37 7.22 -9.11
C GLU A 325 7.97 8.41 -8.34
N TYR A 326 9.00 8.19 -7.51
CA TYR A 326 9.74 9.23 -6.78
C TYR A 326 11.10 9.55 -7.40
N ALA A 327 11.51 8.81 -8.43
CA ALA A 327 12.84 8.94 -9.01
C ALA A 327 13.09 10.32 -9.63
N GLY A 328 14.30 10.80 -9.51
CA GLY A 328 14.73 12.10 -10.05
C GLY A 328 16.23 12.34 -9.90
N GLN A 329 16.69 13.49 -10.38
CA GLN A 329 18.08 13.91 -10.18
C GLN A 329 18.32 14.21 -8.69
N ALA A 330 19.24 13.46 -8.08
CA ALA A 330 19.60 13.60 -6.68
C ALA A 330 21.03 13.10 -6.39
N ASP A 331 21.53 13.31 -5.20
CA ASP A 331 22.74 12.65 -4.71
C ASP A 331 22.49 11.14 -4.60
N PRO A 332 23.35 10.28 -5.17
CA PRO A 332 23.16 8.83 -5.11
C PRO A 332 23.10 8.25 -3.68
N LEU A 333 23.66 8.91 -2.68
CA LEU A 333 23.57 8.44 -1.30
C LEU A 333 22.17 8.55 -0.71
N ILE A 334 21.24 9.26 -1.36
CA ILE A 334 19.84 9.25 -0.95
C ILE A 334 19.23 7.86 -1.06
N ASP A 335 19.57 7.10 -2.10
CA ASP A 335 19.07 5.72 -2.29
C ASP A 335 19.56 4.79 -1.17
N ILE A 336 20.82 4.97 -0.74
CA ILE A 336 21.37 4.16 0.35
C ILE A 336 20.71 4.52 1.67
N ALA A 337 20.48 5.82 1.92
CA ALA A 337 19.78 6.30 3.10
C ALA A 337 18.34 5.75 3.17
N MET A 338 17.62 5.76 2.04
CA MET A 338 16.27 5.19 1.98
C MET A 338 16.28 3.68 2.21
N CYS A 339 17.21 2.92 1.61
CA CYS A 339 17.39 1.50 1.94
C CYS A 339 17.54 1.27 3.46
N CYS A 340 18.36 2.10 4.13
CA CYS A 340 18.61 1.96 5.56
C CYS A 340 17.35 2.23 6.40
N ILE A 341 16.65 3.34 6.16
CA ILE A 341 15.48 3.71 6.99
C ILE A 341 14.31 2.77 6.79
N TYR A 342 14.07 2.31 5.56
CA TYR A 342 13.01 1.36 5.27
C TYR A 342 13.28 -0.05 5.78
N SER A 343 14.57 -0.42 5.91
CA SER A 343 14.99 -1.69 6.51
C SER A 343 15.09 -1.63 8.04
N TYR A 344 14.77 -0.48 8.64
CA TYR A 344 14.91 -0.22 10.07
C TYR A 344 16.33 -0.46 10.61
N PHE A 345 17.35 -0.16 9.80
CA PHE A 345 18.75 -0.38 10.16
C PHE A 345 19.19 0.59 11.26
N ASN A 346 19.95 0.03 12.22
CA ASN A 346 20.70 0.83 13.17
C ASN A 346 21.97 1.42 12.52
N ARG A 347 22.74 2.20 13.27
CA ARG A 347 23.95 2.85 12.78
C ARG A 347 24.95 1.86 12.18
N GLU A 348 25.26 0.78 12.89
CA GLU A 348 26.26 -0.20 12.44
C GLU A 348 25.85 -0.88 11.13
N GLN A 349 24.58 -1.26 11.00
CA GLN A 349 24.01 -1.84 9.79
C GLN A 349 24.01 -0.84 8.62
N SER A 350 23.73 0.43 8.89
CA SER A 350 23.75 1.49 7.89
C SER A 350 25.18 1.77 7.38
N ASP A 351 26.14 1.77 8.28
CA ASP A 351 27.55 1.90 7.96
C ASP A 351 28.06 0.72 7.11
N GLU A 352 27.60 -0.48 7.42
CA GLU A 352 27.95 -1.68 6.64
C GLU A 352 27.35 -1.64 5.25
N LEU A 353 26.07 -1.24 5.10
CA LEU A 353 25.44 -1.10 3.80
C LEU A 353 26.16 -0.06 2.94
N LEU A 354 26.62 1.04 3.53
CA LEU A 354 27.41 2.06 2.83
C LEU A 354 28.75 1.48 2.34
N ARG A 355 29.45 0.65 3.16
CA ARG A 355 30.67 -0.06 2.73
C ARG A 355 30.40 -1.00 1.56
N VAL A 356 29.30 -1.77 1.65
CA VAL A 356 28.87 -2.66 0.56
C VAL A 356 28.60 -1.87 -0.72
N TYR A 357 27.92 -0.71 -0.61
CA TYR A 357 27.65 0.13 -1.77
C TYR A 357 28.94 0.74 -2.36
N LEU A 358 29.84 1.26 -1.55
CA LEU A 358 31.07 1.92 -2.02
C LEU A 358 32.18 0.93 -2.45
N GLU A 359 32.11 -0.33 -2.01
CA GLU A 359 33.16 -1.36 -2.18
C GLU A 359 34.51 -0.94 -1.55
N ARG A 360 34.49 -0.07 -0.56
CA ARG A 360 35.63 0.45 0.20
C ARG A 360 35.17 1.08 1.51
N GLU A 361 36.15 1.42 2.38
CA GLU A 361 35.82 2.23 3.57
C GLU A 361 35.32 3.62 3.13
N PRO A 362 34.15 4.05 3.66
CA PRO A 362 33.66 5.40 3.49
C PRO A 362 34.57 6.42 4.18
N ASN A 363 34.70 7.59 3.59
CA ASN A 363 35.33 8.72 4.26
C ASN A 363 34.33 9.43 5.21
N ARG A 364 34.83 10.35 6.00
CA ARG A 364 34.06 11.11 7.00
C ARG A 364 32.85 11.86 6.39
N GLU A 365 33.06 12.47 5.23
CA GLU A 365 32.04 13.23 4.54
C GLU A 365 30.89 12.31 4.02
N GLU A 366 31.24 11.12 3.54
CA GLU A 366 30.27 10.12 3.07
C GLU A 366 29.41 9.60 4.20
N TYR A 367 29.98 9.34 5.38
CA TYR A 367 29.19 9.00 6.57
C TYR A 367 28.28 10.14 6.99
N ALA A 368 28.80 11.37 7.05
CA ALA A 368 28.01 12.54 7.40
C ALA A 368 26.85 12.75 6.44
N THR A 369 27.08 12.58 5.13
CA THR A 369 26.06 12.73 4.09
C THR A 369 24.98 11.64 4.19
N LEU A 370 25.38 10.38 4.40
CA LEU A 370 24.43 9.28 4.62
C LEU A 370 23.51 9.61 5.80
N TYR A 371 24.08 10.00 6.94
CA TYR A 371 23.29 10.30 8.13
C TYR A 371 22.38 11.51 7.93
N ALA A 372 22.84 12.53 7.19
CA ALA A 372 21.99 13.67 6.85
C ALA A 372 20.77 13.23 6.03
N TYR A 373 20.96 12.40 4.98
CA TYR A 373 19.83 11.90 4.19
C TYR A 373 18.94 10.92 4.97
N MET A 374 19.49 10.14 5.89
CA MET A 374 18.66 9.30 6.77
C MET A 374 17.80 10.13 7.73
N ALA A 375 18.35 11.23 8.26
CA ALA A 375 17.57 12.15 9.08
C ALA A 375 16.48 12.86 8.28
N LEU A 376 16.83 13.38 7.12
CA LEU A 376 15.90 14.08 6.22
C LEU A 376 14.82 13.16 5.68
N GLY A 377 15.19 11.94 5.27
CA GLY A 377 14.25 10.90 4.83
C GLY A 377 13.30 10.49 5.97
N GLY A 378 13.82 10.26 7.17
CA GLY A 378 12.99 9.98 8.34
C GLY A 378 11.98 11.09 8.63
N PHE A 379 12.39 12.35 8.51
CA PHE A 379 11.49 13.49 8.69
C PHE A 379 10.44 13.60 7.59
N LEU A 380 10.85 13.45 6.34
CA LEU A 380 9.95 13.45 5.17
C LEU A 380 8.85 12.39 5.31
N TRP A 381 9.23 11.15 5.59
CA TRP A 381 8.30 10.04 5.71
C TRP A 381 7.45 10.10 6.99
N THR A 382 7.91 10.79 8.03
CA THR A 382 7.07 11.16 9.18
C THR A 382 5.90 12.04 8.75
N LEU A 383 6.16 13.08 7.97
CA LEU A 383 5.10 13.98 7.48
C LEU A 383 4.13 13.27 6.53
N TRP A 384 4.66 12.45 5.62
CA TRP A 384 3.84 11.62 4.75
C TRP A 384 2.90 10.70 5.54
N ALA A 385 3.43 10.01 6.56
CA ALA A 385 2.65 9.10 7.40
C ALA A 385 1.58 9.83 8.23
N ILE A 386 1.86 11.02 8.74
CA ILE A 386 0.87 11.87 9.41
C ILE A 386 -0.25 12.23 8.43
N TYR A 387 0.10 12.68 7.22
CA TYR A 387 -0.88 13.01 6.19
C TYR A 387 -1.77 11.80 5.85
N LYS A 388 -1.19 10.61 5.68
CA LYS A 388 -1.93 9.37 5.43
C LYS A 388 -2.83 8.97 6.61
N SER A 389 -2.36 9.19 7.84
CA SER A 389 -3.17 8.94 9.04
C SER A 389 -4.39 9.86 9.12
N HIS A 390 -4.29 11.09 8.61
CA HIS A 390 -5.45 11.99 8.49
C HIS A 390 -6.47 11.50 7.44
N GLN A 391 -6.06 10.64 6.52
CA GLN A 391 -6.96 9.98 5.55
C GLN A 391 -7.58 8.67 6.06
N GLY A 392 -7.31 8.29 7.32
CA GLY A 392 -7.87 7.11 7.97
C GLY A 392 -6.98 5.87 7.93
N GLU A 393 -5.77 5.97 7.39
CA GLU A 393 -4.81 4.87 7.40
C GLU A 393 -4.04 4.83 8.74
N ASN A 394 -3.67 3.64 9.24
CA ASN A 394 -2.95 3.53 10.52
C ASN A 394 -1.44 3.39 10.30
N PHE A 395 -0.71 4.49 10.49
CA PHE A 395 0.75 4.55 10.41
C PHE A 395 1.43 4.92 11.74
N SER A 396 0.78 4.74 12.88
CA SER A 396 1.27 5.24 14.18
C SER A 396 2.69 4.78 14.52
N ASP A 397 2.97 3.48 14.44
CA ASP A 397 4.29 2.92 14.76
C ASP A 397 5.35 3.36 13.74
N TYR A 398 5.00 3.35 12.45
CA TYR A 398 5.88 3.82 11.38
C TYR A 398 6.26 5.29 11.56
N THR A 399 5.29 6.15 11.89
CA THR A 399 5.51 7.58 12.16
C THR A 399 6.53 7.80 13.28
N LEU A 400 6.40 7.05 14.38
CA LEU A 400 7.31 7.15 15.52
C LEU A 400 8.73 6.71 15.16
N VAL A 401 8.88 5.63 14.41
CA VAL A 401 10.19 5.12 13.97
C VAL A 401 10.86 6.12 13.03
N MET A 402 10.13 6.64 12.04
CA MET A 402 10.67 7.63 11.09
C MET A 402 11.06 8.93 11.81
N TYR A 403 10.25 9.39 12.76
CA TYR A 403 10.60 10.57 13.56
C TYR A 403 11.84 10.36 14.44
N ARG A 404 12.06 9.13 14.92
CA ARG A 404 13.29 8.77 15.63
C ARG A 404 14.51 8.85 14.71
N TYR A 405 14.42 8.35 13.47
CA TYR A 405 15.51 8.52 12.48
C TYR A 405 15.88 9.98 12.30
N ALA A 406 14.91 10.87 12.16
CA ALA A 406 15.16 12.30 12.03
C ALA A 406 15.99 12.88 13.20
N LYS A 407 15.76 12.39 14.42
CA LYS A 407 16.45 12.86 15.64
C LYS A 407 17.83 12.22 15.81
N ASP A 408 17.89 10.91 15.73
CA ASP A 408 19.11 10.17 16.05
C ASP A 408 20.19 10.43 14.99
N TYR A 409 19.83 10.42 13.70
CA TYR A 409 20.79 10.60 12.61
C TYR A 409 21.22 12.04 12.43
N PHE A 410 20.43 13.02 12.85
CA PHE A 410 20.92 14.38 13.04
C PHE A 410 22.07 14.47 14.04
N HIS A 411 21.97 13.76 15.16
CA HIS A 411 23.04 13.72 16.15
C HIS A 411 24.28 12.99 15.60
N TYR A 412 24.12 11.86 14.94
CA TYR A 412 25.24 11.10 14.34
C TYR A 412 25.96 11.89 13.25
N HIS A 413 25.23 12.65 12.42
CA HIS A 413 25.81 13.57 11.45
C HIS A 413 26.74 14.59 12.13
N ASN A 414 26.25 15.28 13.16
CA ASN A 414 27.02 16.28 13.87
C ASN A 414 28.24 15.68 14.61
N ASP A 415 28.10 14.47 15.16
CA ASP A 415 29.20 13.82 15.88
C ASP A 415 30.32 13.42 14.91
N VAL A 416 29.99 12.91 13.75
CA VAL A 416 31.00 12.60 12.72
C VAL A 416 31.72 13.86 12.27
N LEU A 417 31.06 15.00 12.13
CA LEU A 417 31.71 16.27 11.74
C LEU A 417 32.63 16.87 12.80
N LYS A 418 32.50 16.50 14.08
CA LYS A 418 33.37 16.96 15.16
C LYS A 418 34.63 16.09 15.33
N MET A 419 34.62 14.85 14.86
CA MET A 419 35.79 13.96 14.88
C MET A 419 36.83 14.33 13.83
#